data_e475ab44f68f06edb73684944076ee93
#
_entry.id   e475ab44f68f06edb73684944076ee93
#
_cell.length_a   1.000
_cell.length_b   1.000
_cell.length_c   1.000
_cell.angle_alpha   90.00
_cell.angle_beta   90.00
_cell.angle_gamma   90.00
#
_symmetry.space_group_name_H-M   'P 1'
#
loop_
_entity.id
_entity.type
_entity.pdbx_description
1 polymer ?
#
loop_
_entity_poly.entity_id
_entity_poly.type
_entity_poly.pdbx_seq_one_letter_code
_entity_poly.pdbx_strand_id
1 'polypeptide(L)'
;FSTELFVYNTDPNPRIAQAIQQDLAAIGIKAEIRNLAQANVIAAGGEPDQAPMIWSGGMAWIADFPDHSNFYGPILGCAGAVQGGWNWSWYCNEALDARAAEADSMTDPSKIAEREAAWRQIYVDIMDGAPWVPVFNEQRFTFRSDKIDGDGTLFVDPVHIPVNYDYIFSTQAK
;
A
#
# COMPACT_ATOMS: atom_id res chain seq x y z
N PHE A 1 -20.40 19.02 -1.60
CA PHE A 1 -19.90 19.01 -0.22
C PHE A 1 -18.40 19.37 -0.18
N SER A 2 -17.87 19.62 1.01
CA SER A 2 -16.46 19.93 1.21
C SER A 2 -15.81 18.88 2.08
N THR A 3 -14.52 18.59 1.83
CA THR A 3 -13.70 17.62 2.58
C THR A 3 -12.25 18.08 2.63
N GLU A 4 -11.38 17.34 3.31
CA GLU A 4 -9.95 17.58 3.35
C GLU A 4 -9.22 16.39 2.71
N LEU A 5 -8.14 16.67 1.98
CA LEU A 5 -7.24 15.69 1.41
C LEU A 5 -5.86 15.82 2.08
N PHE A 6 -5.54 14.88 2.92
CA PHE A 6 -4.25 14.82 3.60
C PHE A 6 -3.19 14.22 2.69
N VAL A 7 -2.05 14.89 2.62
CA VAL A 7 -0.92 14.49 1.79
C VAL A 7 0.39 14.87 2.49
N TYR A 8 1.38 14.01 2.42
CA TYR A 8 2.68 14.40 2.93
C TYR A 8 3.46 15.27 1.93
N ASN A 9 4.28 16.16 2.46
CA ASN A 9 4.86 17.30 1.77
C ASN A 9 6.10 16.99 0.91
N THR A 10 6.40 15.73 0.63
CA THR A 10 7.51 15.31 -0.22
C THR A 10 7.05 15.16 -1.67
N ASP A 11 7.77 15.79 -2.60
CA ASP A 11 7.51 15.66 -4.03
C ASP A 11 7.56 14.16 -4.47
N PRO A 12 6.66 13.69 -5.34
CA PRO A 12 5.68 14.42 -6.15
C PRO A 12 4.27 14.55 -5.50
N ASN A 13 4.07 14.18 -4.23
CA ASN A 13 2.76 14.01 -3.63
C ASN A 13 1.89 15.27 -3.61
N PRO A 14 2.41 16.49 -3.32
CA PRO A 14 1.60 17.69 -3.40
C PRO A 14 1.03 17.96 -4.80
N ARG A 15 1.79 17.62 -5.86
CA ARG A 15 1.32 17.78 -7.25
C ARG A 15 0.25 16.76 -7.61
N ILE A 16 0.38 15.53 -7.13
CA ILE A 16 -0.64 14.49 -7.31
C ILE A 16 -1.93 14.89 -6.59
N ALA A 17 -1.82 15.39 -5.36
CA ALA A 17 -2.99 15.89 -4.61
C ALA A 17 -3.72 17.03 -5.33
N GLN A 18 -2.99 17.93 -6.01
CA GLN A 18 -3.58 18.99 -6.82
C GLN A 18 -4.38 18.42 -8.00
N ALA A 19 -3.88 17.39 -8.68
CA ALA A 19 -4.60 16.73 -9.75
C ALA A 19 -5.89 16.07 -9.21
N ILE A 20 -5.79 15.33 -8.12
CA ILE A 20 -6.95 14.72 -7.44
C ILE A 20 -7.97 15.79 -7.04
N GLN A 21 -7.51 16.91 -6.48
CA GLN A 21 -8.38 18.03 -6.11
C GLN A 21 -9.16 18.59 -7.31
N GLN A 22 -8.49 18.71 -8.47
CA GLN A 22 -9.14 19.20 -9.69
C GLN A 22 -10.20 18.21 -10.22
N ASP A 23 -9.89 16.92 -10.20
CA ASP A 23 -10.83 15.87 -10.63
C ASP A 23 -12.05 15.82 -9.70
N LEU A 24 -11.85 15.91 -8.39
CA LEU A 24 -12.92 15.99 -7.41
C LEU A 24 -13.78 17.24 -7.60
N ALA A 25 -13.17 18.39 -7.89
CA ALA A 25 -13.89 19.63 -8.14
C ALA A 25 -14.80 19.53 -9.38
N ALA A 26 -14.39 18.78 -10.42
CA ALA A 26 -15.19 18.56 -11.63
C ALA A 26 -16.51 17.83 -11.35
N ILE A 27 -16.59 17.05 -10.28
CA ILE A 27 -17.79 16.35 -9.83
C ILE A 27 -18.46 17.02 -8.62
N GLY A 28 -18.06 18.26 -8.28
CA GLY A 28 -18.68 19.07 -7.23
C GLY A 28 -18.18 18.81 -5.80
N ILE A 29 -17.07 18.10 -5.63
CA ILE A 29 -16.44 17.87 -4.34
C ILE A 29 -15.32 18.91 -4.15
N LYS A 30 -15.40 19.72 -3.09
CA LYS A 30 -14.35 20.68 -2.73
C LYS A 30 -13.39 20.05 -1.72
N ALA A 31 -12.23 19.64 -2.18
CA ALA A 31 -11.19 19.10 -1.32
C ALA A 31 -10.18 20.20 -0.94
N GLU A 32 -9.93 20.41 0.34
CA GLU A 32 -8.85 21.26 0.84
C GLU A 32 -7.61 20.41 1.06
N ILE A 33 -6.49 20.73 0.39
CA ILE A 33 -5.25 19.98 0.52
C ILE A 33 -4.55 20.35 1.82
N ARG A 34 -4.27 19.35 2.66
CA ARG A 34 -3.49 19.45 3.89
C ARG A 34 -2.09 18.85 3.67
N ASN A 35 -1.13 19.70 3.34
CA ASN A 35 0.28 19.31 3.20
C ASN A 35 0.94 19.19 4.58
N LEU A 36 1.28 17.97 4.99
CA LEU A 36 1.82 17.67 6.31
C LEU A 36 3.15 16.92 6.22
N ALA A 37 3.93 16.94 7.30
CA ALA A 37 5.03 16.00 7.44
C ALA A 37 4.50 14.56 7.49
N GLN A 38 5.25 13.60 6.96
CA GLN A 38 4.83 12.19 6.88
C GLN A 38 4.31 11.64 8.21
N ALA A 39 5.03 11.91 9.31
CA ALA A 39 4.62 11.45 10.63
C ALA A 39 3.23 11.97 11.06
N ASN A 40 2.87 13.19 10.65
CA ASN A 40 1.57 13.77 10.97
C ASN A 40 0.44 13.17 10.13
N VAL A 41 0.72 12.78 8.86
CA VAL A 41 -0.27 12.06 8.05
C VAL A 41 -0.51 10.67 8.62
N ILE A 42 0.55 9.97 9.02
CA ILE A 42 0.46 8.65 9.68
C ILE A 42 -0.36 8.76 10.97
N ALA A 43 -0.05 9.74 11.80
CA ALA A 43 -0.79 9.96 13.05
C ALA A 43 -2.28 10.22 12.80
N ALA A 44 -2.59 11.09 11.84
CA ALA A 44 -3.98 11.42 11.50
C ALA A 44 -4.74 10.22 10.90
N GLY A 45 -4.10 9.40 10.07
CA GLY A 45 -4.71 8.20 9.50
C GLY A 45 -5.02 7.13 10.54
N GLY A 46 -4.19 7.03 11.58
CA GLY A 46 -4.38 6.12 12.71
C GLY A 46 -5.39 6.59 13.75
N GLU A 47 -5.99 7.77 13.59
CA GLU A 47 -7.01 8.29 14.50
C GLU A 47 -8.38 8.37 13.80
N PRO A 48 -9.46 7.89 14.44
CA PRO A 48 -10.79 7.98 13.86
C PRO A 48 -11.18 9.44 13.60
N ASP A 49 -11.83 9.69 12.47
CA ASP A 49 -12.37 10.99 12.08
C ASP A 49 -11.36 12.15 11.91
N GLN A 50 -10.06 11.87 11.95
CA GLN A 50 -9.01 12.90 11.81
C GLN A 50 -8.64 13.20 10.36
N ALA A 51 -8.73 12.22 9.47
CA ALA A 51 -8.33 12.35 8.07
C ALA A 51 -9.41 11.77 7.14
N PRO A 52 -10.36 12.59 6.67
CA PRO A 52 -11.48 12.11 5.85
C PRO A 52 -11.03 11.56 4.49
N MET A 53 -9.90 12.00 3.96
CA MET A 53 -9.28 11.47 2.75
C MET A 53 -7.77 11.61 2.82
N ILE A 54 -7.05 10.54 2.47
CA ILE A 54 -5.60 10.50 2.46
C ILE A 54 -5.09 10.08 1.09
N TRP A 55 -4.15 10.84 0.53
CA TRP A 55 -3.27 10.34 -0.49
C TRP A 55 -2.11 9.60 0.17
N SER A 56 -2.14 8.28 0.15
CA SER A 56 -1.16 7.42 0.82
C SER A 56 0.05 7.08 -0.06
N GLY A 57 0.13 7.59 -1.28
CA GLY A 57 1.20 7.28 -2.22
C GLY A 57 2.60 7.51 -1.62
N GLY A 58 3.41 6.45 -1.62
CA GLY A 58 4.74 6.44 -1.03
C GLY A 58 4.81 6.18 0.48
N MET A 59 3.68 6.12 1.18
CA MET A 59 3.55 5.62 2.55
C MET A 59 2.82 4.27 2.54
N ALA A 60 3.29 3.38 1.68
CA ALA A 60 2.64 2.10 1.50
C ALA A 60 3.06 1.12 2.59
N TRP A 61 2.19 0.18 2.87
CA TRP A 61 2.56 -1.03 3.56
C TRP A 61 3.61 -1.78 2.73
N ILE A 62 4.73 -2.11 3.34
CA ILE A 62 5.76 -2.95 2.73
C ILE A 62 5.53 -4.37 3.26
N ALA A 63 5.48 -5.35 2.35
CA ALA A 63 5.27 -6.72 2.76
C ALA A 63 6.42 -7.25 3.63
N ASP A 64 6.09 -7.90 4.73
CA ASP A 64 7.05 -8.65 5.57
C ASP A 64 7.32 -10.04 4.99
N PHE A 65 6.35 -10.58 4.26
CA PHE A 65 6.40 -11.86 3.57
C PHE A 65 5.47 -11.87 2.35
N PRO A 66 5.73 -12.70 1.33
CA PRO A 66 4.99 -12.68 0.06
C PRO A 66 3.66 -13.41 0.15
N ASP A 67 2.72 -12.86 0.89
CA ASP A 67 1.38 -13.41 1.05
C ASP A 67 0.30 -12.32 1.07
N HIS A 68 -0.89 -12.66 0.59
CA HIS A 68 -2.04 -11.77 0.55
C HIS A 68 -2.46 -11.28 1.94
N SER A 69 -2.38 -12.15 2.94
CA SER A 69 -2.74 -11.84 4.33
C SER A 69 -1.90 -10.72 4.92
N ASN A 70 -0.64 -10.58 4.46
CA ASN A 70 0.25 -9.53 4.92
C ASN A 70 -0.22 -8.12 4.54
N PHE A 71 -0.99 -7.99 3.47
CA PHE A 71 -1.66 -6.74 3.09
C PHE A 71 -3.07 -6.65 3.67
N TYR A 72 -3.83 -7.75 3.60
CA TYR A 72 -5.22 -7.72 4.07
C TYR A 72 -5.33 -7.36 5.55
N GLY A 73 -4.66 -8.10 6.41
CA GLY A 73 -4.78 -7.95 7.87
C GLY A 73 -4.53 -6.52 8.36
N PRO A 74 -3.34 -5.94 8.09
CA PRO A 74 -2.98 -4.63 8.63
C PRO A 74 -3.73 -3.45 8.01
N ILE A 75 -4.07 -3.49 6.71
CA ILE A 75 -4.51 -2.29 6.00
C ILE A 75 -5.94 -2.36 5.44
N LEU A 76 -6.60 -3.50 5.50
CA LEU A 76 -7.96 -3.71 4.99
C LEU A 76 -8.86 -4.50 5.95
N GLY A 77 -8.29 -5.32 6.83
CA GLY A 77 -9.04 -6.10 7.81
C GLY A 77 -9.49 -5.28 9.01
N CYS A 78 -10.50 -5.78 9.72
CA CYS A 78 -11.05 -5.13 10.92
C CYS A 78 -9.99 -4.97 12.03
N ALA A 79 -9.05 -5.90 12.15
CA ALA A 79 -7.97 -5.82 13.13
C ALA A 79 -7.04 -4.61 12.93
N GLY A 80 -6.92 -4.11 11.71
CA GLY A 80 -6.15 -2.90 11.38
C GLY A 80 -6.92 -1.60 11.60
N ALA A 81 -8.25 -1.65 11.70
CA ALA A 81 -9.13 -0.50 11.90
C ALA A 81 -9.25 -0.16 13.41
N VAL A 82 -8.11 0.16 14.02
CA VAL A 82 -7.99 0.50 15.44
C VAL A 82 -7.13 1.75 15.60
N GLN A 83 -7.25 2.42 16.74
CA GLN A 83 -6.42 3.59 17.04
C GLN A 83 -4.92 3.25 16.93
N GLY A 84 -4.18 4.03 16.16
CA GLY A 84 -2.78 3.76 15.83
C GLY A 84 -2.57 2.64 14.82
N GLY A 85 -3.63 2.05 14.28
CA GLY A 85 -3.58 1.03 13.24
C GLY A 85 -3.26 1.57 11.85
N TRP A 86 -3.09 0.67 10.90
CA TRP A 86 -2.70 1.01 9.52
C TRP A 86 -3.85 0.96 8.52
N ASN A 87 -5.04 0.48 8.93
CA ASN A 87 -6.24 0.54 8.10
C ASN A 87 -6.88 1.94 8.19
N TRP A 88 -6.28 2.88 7.50
CA TRP A 88 -6.68 4.30 7.54
C TRP A 88 -8.01 4.59 6.85
N SER A 89 -8.57 3.64 6.14
CA SER A 89 -9.94 3.73 5.64
C SER A 89 -10.98 3.44 6.71
N TRP A 90 -10.58 2.87 7.84
CA TRP A 90 -11.45 2.38 8.91
C TRP A 90 -12.51 1.39 8.42
N TYR A 91 -12.29 0.84 7.23
CA TYR A 91 -13.15 -0.19 6.66
C TYR A 91 -13.07 -1.47 7.49
N CYS A 92 -14.22 -2.03 7.82
CA CYS A 92 -14.29 -3.30 8.55
C CYS A 92 -15.47 -4.11 8.01
N ASN A 93 -15.18 -5.34 7.58
CA ASN A 93 -16.19 -6.29 7.14
C ASN A 93 -15.85 -7.67 7.70
N GLU A 94 -16.51 -8.04 8.80
CA GLU A 94 -16.29 -9.30 9.51
C GLU A 94 -16.51 -10.54 8.63
N ALA A 95 -17.40 -10.47 7.65
CA ALA A 95 -17.63 -11.57 6.72
C ALA A 95 -16.45 -11.78 5.77
N LEU A 96 -15.76 -10.69 5.37
CA LEU A 96 -14.52 -10.79 4.61
C LEU A 96 -13.35 -11.25 5.48
N ASP A 97 -13.28 -10.84 6.74
CA ASP A 97 -12.29 -11.35 7.70
C ASP A 97 -12.40 -12.86 7.90
N ALA A 98 -13.62 -13.37 8.01
CA ALA A 98 -13.85 -14.83 8.12
C ALA A 98 -13.38 -15.58 6.87
N ARG A 99 -13.65 -15.06 5.67
CA ARG A 99 -13.17 -15.62 4.40
C ARG A 99 -11.65 -15.54 4.26
N ALA A 100 -11.05 -14.45 4.72
CA ALA A 100 -9.59 -14.28 4.73
C ALA A 100 -8.94 -15.33 5.64
N ALA A 101 -9.48 -15.55 6.83
CA ALA A 101 -9.01 -16.59 7.74
C ALA A 101 -9.15 -18.01 7.14
N GLU A 102 -10.23 -18.27 6.41
CA GLU A 102 -10.42 -19.54 5.69
C GLU A 102 -9.35 -19.70 4.58
N ALA A 103 -9.13 -18.66 3.77
CA ALA A 103 -8.10 -18.69 2.73
C ALA A 103 -6.69 -18.88 3.33
N ASP A 104 -6.37 -18.25 4.46
CA ASP A 104 -5.11 -18.42 5.16
C ASP A 104 -4.91 -19.83 5.72
N SER A 105 -5.96 -20.50 6.09
CA SER A 105 -5.92 -21.89 6.57
C SER A 105 -5.58 -22.92 5.48
N MET A 106 -5.65 -22.53 4.21
CA MET A 106 -5.33 -23.41 3.06
C MET A 106 -3.82 -23.54 2.86
N THR A 107 -3.17 -24.31 3.72
CA THR A 107 -1.70 -24.51 3.70
C THR A 107 -1.23 -25.68 2.84
N ASP A 108 -2.15 -26.53 2.33
CA ASP A 108 -1.81 -27.65 1.47
C ASP A 108 -1.35 -27.14 0.09
N PRO A 109 -0.13 -27.54 -0.38
CA PRO A 109 0.36 -27.16 -1.71
C PRO A 109 -0.58 -27.52 -2.87
N SER A 110 -1.39 -28.56 -2.74
CA SER A 110 -2.39 -28.93 -3.76
C SER A 110 -3.54 -27.93 -3.88
N LYS A 111 -3.73 -27.08 -2.88
CA LYS A 111 -4.79 -26.07 -2.80
C LYS A 111 -4.35 -24.66 -3.17
N ILE A 112 -3.14 -24.47 -3.65
CA ILE A 112 -2.61 -23.12 -3.99
C ILE A 112 -3.56 -22.38 -4.94
N ALA A 113 -4.05 -23.02 -5.99
CA ALA A 113 -4.95 -22.39 -6.95
C ALA A 113 -6.31 -22.01 -6.34
N GLU A 114 -6.83 -22.84 -5.42
CA GLU A 114 -8.07 -22.54 -4.68
C GLU A 114 -7.88 -21.35 -3.74
N ARG A 115 -6.76 -21.33 -3.02
CA ARG A 115 -6.36 -20.22 -2.13
C ARG A 115 -6.22 -18.91 -2.88
N GLU A 116 -5.52 -18.91 -4.02
CA GLU A 116 -5.35 -17.72 -4.88
C GLU A 116 -6.69 -17.21 -5.41
N ALA A 117 -7.60 -18.10 -5.79
CA ALA A 117 -8.93 -17.73 -6.25
C ALA A 117 -9.76 -17.11 -5.11
N ALA A 118 -9.68 -17.65 -3.89
CA ALA A 118 -10.35 -17.10 -2.72
C ALA A 118 -9.85 -15.69 -2.39
N TRP A 119 -8.52 -15.46 -2.35
CA TRP A 119 -7.94 -14.15 -2.12
C TRP A 119 -8.31 -13.13 -3.20
N ARG A 120 -8.27 -13.55 -4.47
CA ARG A 120 -8.71 -12.68 -5.58
C ARG A 120 -10.14 -12.19 -5.38
N GLN A 121 -11.07 -13.09 -4.99
CA GLN A 121 -12.46 -12.72 -4.77
C GLN A 121 -12.63 -11.80 -3.57
N ILE A 122 -11.87 -12.00 -2.49
CA ILE A 122 -11.86 -11.11 -1.32
C ILE A 122 -11.48 -9.69 -1.73
N TYR A 123 -10.42 -9.53 -2.52
CA TYR A 123 -10.00 -8.20 -2.99
C TYR A 123 -11.01 -7.54 -3.94
N VAL A 124 -11.70 -8.32 -4.78
CA VAL A 124 -12.81 -7.79 -5.62
C VAL A 124 -13.93 -7.26 -4.72
N ASP A 125 -14.34 -8.03 -3.73
CA ASP A 125 -15.44 -7.66 -2.84
C ASP A 125 -15.08 -6.45 -1.95
N ILE A 126 -13.80 -6.29 -1.57
CA ILE A 126 -13.31 -5.08 -0.90
C ILE A 126 -13.47 -3.86 -1.81
N MET A 127 -13.08 -3.98 -3.08
CA MET A 127 -13.18 -2.85 -4.03
C MET A 127 -14.64 -2.48 -4.31
N ASP A 128 -15.57 -3.41 -4.26
CA ASP A 128 -17.00 -3.14 -4.32
C ASP A 128 -17.49 -2.33 -3.11
N GLY A 129 -16.86 -2.52 -1.95
CA GLY A 129 -17.07 -1.68 -0.75
C GLY A 129 -16.40 -0.29 -0.85
N ALA A 130 -15.55 -0.08 -1.83
CA ALA A 130 -14.86 1.16 -2.17
C ALA A 130 -14.15 1.88 -0.99
N PRO A 131 -13.44 1.19 -0.09
CA PRO A 131 -12.67 1.86 0.96
C PRO A 131 -11.46 2.63 0.40
N TRP A 132 -10.98 2.22 -0.77
CA TRP A 132 -9.84 2.79 -1.46
C TRP A 132 -10.17 3.09 -2.92
N VAL A 133 -9.44 4.06 -3.48
CA VAL A 133 -9.42 4.34 -4.92
C VAL A 133 -8.04 3.96 -5.45
N PRO A 134 -7.89 2.82 -6.14
CA PRO A 134 -6.64 2.47 -6.81
C PRO A 134 -6.34 3.48 -7.93
N VAL A 135 -5.13 4.04 -7.96
CA VAL A 135 -4.78 5.07 -8.93
C VAL A 135 -3.78 4.55 -9.97
N PHE A 136 -2.66 3.98 -9.54
CA PHE A 136 -1.65 3.40 -10.45
C PHE A 136 -0.75 2.42 -9.72
N ASN A 137 -0.08 1.57 -10.49
CA ASN A 137 1.04 0.76 -10.02
C ASN A 137 2.35 1.49 -10.33
N GLU A 138 3.15 1.76 -9.31
CA GLU A 138 4.44 2.41 -9.48
C GLU A 138 5.43 1.47 -10.16
N GLN A 139 6.15 1.98 -11.17
CA GLN A 139 7.28 1.29 -11.76
C GLN A 139 8.57 1.82 -11.13
N ARG A 140 9.34 0.93 -10.53
CA ARG A 140 10.64 1.27 -9.95
C ARG A 140 11.75 0.98 -10.94
N PHE A 141 12.71 1.90 -11.00
CA PHE A 141 13.92 1.76 -11.79
C PHE A 141 15.12 1.70 -10.87
N THR A 142 15.97 0.69 -11.07
CA THR A 142 17.25 0.57 -10.36
C THR A 142 18.37 0.84 -11.33
N PHE A 143 19.17 1.86 -11.04
CA PHE A 143 20.37 2.18 -11.79
C PHE A 143 21.58 1.63 -11.04
N ARG A 144 22.50 1.01 -11.77
CA ARG A 144 23.77 0.55 -11.22
C ARG A 144 24.94 1.10 -12.02
N SER A 145 26.08 1.26 -11.36
CA SER A 145 27.36 1.51 -12.01
C SER A 145 27.86 0.23 -12.71
N ASP A 146 28.61 0.39 -13.81
CA ASP A 146 29.38 -0.66 -14.48
C ASP A 146 30.48 -1.28 -13.60
N LYS A 147 30.79 -0.62 -12.47
CA LYS A 147 31.73 -1.11 -11.45
C LYS A 147 31.12 -2.12 -10.48
N ILE A 148 29.83 -2.32 -10.53
CA ILE A 148 29.13 -3.33 -9.73
C ILE A 148 28.99 -4.58 -10.58
N ASP A 149 29.52 -5.70 -10.06
CA ASP A 149 29.62 -6.95 -10.80
C ASP A 149 28.25 -7.59 -11.06
N GLY A 150 28.22 -8.17 -12.23
CA GLY A 150 27.49 -9.35 -12.66
C GLY A 150 25.97 -9.28 -12.75
N ASP A 151 25.46 -10.08 -13.65
CA ASP A 151 24.03 -10.24 -13.91
C ASP A 151 23.28 -10.92 -12.74
N GLY A 152 24.01 -11.53 -11.80
CA GLY A 152 23.43 -12.17 -10.62
C GLY A 152 23.38 -11.32 -9.36
N THR A 153 23.98 -10.12 -9.36
CA THR A 153 24.14 -9.30 -8.15
C THR A 153 22.98 -8.35 -7.86
N LEU A 154 22.14 -8.06 -8.85
CA LEU A 154 20.89 -7.35 -8.63
C LEU A 154 19.74 -8.35 -8.53
N PHE A 155 19.67 -9.00 -7.40
CA PHE A 155 18.49 -9.79 -7.06
C PHE A 155 17.35 -8.84 -6.72
N VAL A 156 16.27 -8.94 -7.47
CA VAL A 156 15.02 -8.23 -7.13
C VAL A 156 14.31 -9.07 -6.09
N ASP A 157 14.39 -8.63 -4.84
CA ASP A 157 13.57 -9.21 -3.78
C ASP A 157 12.11 -8.84 -4.04
N PRO A 158 11.19 -9.81 -4.19
CA PRO A 158 9.78 -9.52 -4.45
C PRO A 158 9.04 -8.91 -3.25
N VAL A 159 9.64 -8.94 -2.07
CA VAL A 159 9.02 -8.55 -0.80
C VAL A 159 9.59 -7.25 -0.25
N HIS A 160 10.91 -7.11 -0.30
CA HIS A 160 11.62 -6.01 0.33
C HIS A 160 12.14 -4.98 -0.68
N ILE A 161 13.23 -4.34 -0.33
CA ILE A 161 13.90 -3.38 -1.20
C ILE A 161 14.50 -4.11 -2.41
N PRO A 162 14.47 -3.53 -3.63
CA PRO A 162 14.85 -4.23 -4.86
C PRO A 162 16.34 -4.57 -4.99
N VAL A 163 17.12 -4.38 -3.94
CA VAL A 163 18.55 -4.65 -3.94
C VAL A 163 18.92 -5.37 -2.64
N ASN A 164 19.40 -6.61 -2.75
CA ASN A 164 20.01 -7.29 -1.62
C ASN A 164 21.50 -6.96 -1.60
N TYR A 165 21.91 -6.12 -0.67
CA TYR A 165 23.30 -5.65 -0.55
C TYR A 165 24.29 -6.75 -0.20
N ASP A 166 23.86 -7.87 0.36
CA ASP A 166 24.72 -9.01 0.70
C ASP A 166 25.32 -9.70 -0.54
N TYR A 167 24.75 -9.49 -1.71
CA TYR A 167 25.19 -10.07 -2.98
C TYR A 167 25.86 -9.06 -3.92
N ILE A 168 26.13 -7.85 -3.46
CA ILE A 168 26.76 -6.82 -4.30
C ILE A 168 28.28 -6.90 -4.13
N PHE A 169 28.98 -7.12 -5.24
CA PHE A 169 30.42 -7.12 -5.32
C PHE A 169 30.90 -5.95 -6.18
N SER A 170 31.98 -5.28 -5.75
CA SER A 170 32.65 -4.28 -6.57
C SER A 170 33.73 -4.94 -7.42
N THR A 171 33.74 -4.68 -8.73
CA THR A 171 34.77 -5.14 -9.66
C THR A 171 36.14 -4.46 -9.43
N GLN A 172 36.16 -3.40 -8.62
CA GLN A 172 37.39 -2.62 -8.32
C GLN A 172 38.12 -3.03 -7.03
N ALA A 173 37.64 -4.06 -6.33
CA ALA A 173 38.35 -4.60 -5.17
C ALA A 173 39.48 -5.54 -5.64
N LYS A 174 40.52 -4.97 -6.25
CA LYS A 174 41.83 -5.60 -6.45
C LYS A 174 42.92 -4.64 -5.97
#